data_ce8d20238dcc1e3c1ee8e3fe81dfa9fa
#
_entry.id   ce8d20238dcc1e3c1ee8e3fe81dfa9fa
#
_cell.length_a   1.000
_cell.length_b   1.000
_cell.length_c   1.000
_cell.angle_alpha   90.00
_cell.angle_beta   90.00
_cell.angle_gamma   90.00
#
_symmetry.space_group_name_H-M   'P 1'
#
loop_
_entity.id
_entity.type
_entity.pdbx_description
1 polymer ?
#
loop_
_entity_poly.entity_id
_entity_poly.type
_entity_poly.pdbx_seq_one_letter_code
_entity_poly.pdbx_strand_id
1 'polypeptide(L)'
;MTLIRKVARPLLGASFIAGGVERLRRPDEASAELQTTLDELASLVPQAEQVASNPKRTAQVLGGVQVGAGAMLAIGKCPRLAALALCGVHKLNSYAEFRTASVETKEDVAAQRTTLLKNVSILGGLGLAIADLAGKPSLGWRAENLSKRAQKKGAKFGEKTSKWAEDLGDDAVDTLKAFEKDAKKSFRRAESEAKRAVAQVAKDAQKVTP
;
A
#
# COMPACT_ATOMS: atom_id res chain seq x y z
N MET A 1 -10.23 -9.68 19.58
CA MET A 1 -10.38 -10.01 18.14
C MET A 1 -11.64 -10.84 17.98
N THR A 2 -12.54 -10.48 17.06
CA THR A 2 -13.75 -11.25 16.81
C THR A 2 -13.39 -12.62 16.20
N LEU A 3 -14.10 -13.69 16.60
CA LEU A 3 -13.90 -15.06 16.10
C LEU A 3 -13.93 -15.11 14.56
N ILE A 4 -14.84 -14.34 13.96
CA ILE A 4 -14.98 -14.24 12.49
C ILE A 4 -13.64 -13.89 11.82
N ARG A 5 -12.88 -12.94 12.38
CA ARG A 5 -11.57 -12.55 11.79
C ARG A 5 -10.52 -13.64 11.90
N LYS A 6 -10.56 -14.44 12.98
CA LYS A 6 -9.62 -15.55 13.19
C LYS A 6 -9.85 -16.69 12.21
N VAL A 7 -11.05 -16.81 11.66
CA VAL A 7 -11.42 -17.85 10.69
C VAL A 7 -11.36 -17.33 9.26
N ALA A 8 -11.94 -16.16 9.00
CA ALA A 8 -12.04 -15.62 7.64
C ALA A 8 -10.67 -15.28 7.02
N ARG A 9 -9.71 -14.74 7.79
CA ARG A 9 -8.39 -14.41 7.28
C ARG A 9 -7.57 -15.63 6.87
N PRO A 10 -7.44 -16.69 7.69
CA PRO A 10 -6.77 -17.91 7.27
C PRO A 10 -7.41 -18.57 6.07
N LEU A 11 -8.74 -18.62 6.00
CA LEU A 11 -9.46 -19.20 4.85
C LEU A 11 -9.16 -18.43 3.56
N LEU A 12 -9.28 -17.10 3.61
CA LEU A 12 -8.94 -16.26 2.45
C LEU A 12 -7.44 -16.37 2.10
N GLY A 13 -6.57 -16.38 3.10
CA GLY A 13 -5.12 -16.54 2.88
C GLY A 13 -4.77 -17.90 2.27
N ALA A 14 -5.41 -18.97 2.74
CA ALA A 14 -5.17 -20.33 2.24
C ALA A 14 -5.52 -20.48 0.76
N SER A 15 -6.61 -19.86 0.30
CA SER A 15 -6.99 -19.91 -1.12
C SER A 15 -5.92 -19.26 -2.02
N PHE A 16 -5.34 -18.14 -1.58
CA PHE A 16 -4.25 -17.48 -2.31
C PHE A 16 -2.93 -18.26 -2.24
N ILE A 17 -2.63 -18.87 -1.10
CA ILE A 17 -1.45 -19.73 -0.95
C ILE A 17 -1.57 -20.91 -1.93
N ALA A 18 -2.72 -21.58 -1.98
CA ALA A 18 -2.94 -22.71 -2.90
C ALA A 18 -2.76 -22.29 -4.36
N GLY A 19 -3.39 -21.21 -4.79
CA GLY A 19 -3.25 -20.67 -6.14
C GLY A 19 -1.81 -20.21 -6.47
N GLY A 20 -1.13 -19.60 -5.49
CA GLY A 20 0.28 -19.19 -5.66
C GLY A 20 1.23 -20.39 -5.78
N VAL A 21 1.01 -21.43 -4.99
CA VAL A 21 1.80 -22.68 -5.08
C VAL A 21 1.57 -23.38 -6.43
N GLU A 22 0.32 -23.44 -6.90
CA GLU A 22 0.01 -24.04 -8.20
C GLU A 22 0.72 -23.27 -9.33
N ARG A 23 0.69 -21.96 -9.30
CA ARG A 23 1.41 -21.10 -10.25
C ARG A 23 2.93 -21.31 -10.21
N LEU A 24 3.51 -21.51 -9.04
CA LEU A 24 4.95 -21.79 -8.90
C LEU A 24 5.32 -23.18 -9.37
N ARG A 25 4.41 -24.15 -9.29
CA ARG A 25 4.61 -25.52 -9.79
C ARG A 25 4.50 -25.63 -11.30
N ARG A 26 3.62 -24.80 -11.91
CA ARG A 26 3.36 -24.81 -13.36
C ARG A 26 3.58 -23.42 -13.96
N PRO A 27 4.83 -22.92 -13.93
CA PRO A 27 5.10 -21.56 -14.37
C PRO A 27 4.90 -21.36 -15.87
N ASP A 28 5.02 -22.41 -16.67
CA ASP A 28 4.87 -22.34 -18.13
C ASP A 28 3.39 -22.16 -18.52
N GLU A 29 2.48 -22.91 -17.90
CA GLU A 29 1.03 -22.75 -18.10
C GLU A 29 0.58 -21.35 -17.63
N ALA A 30 1.00 -20.94 -16.41
CA ALA A 30 0.67 -19.65 -15.86
C ALA A 30 1.23 -18.46 -16.67
N SER A 31 2.38 -18.64 -17.33
CA SER A 31 2.95 -17.61 -18.20
C SER A 31 2.16 -17.45 -19.50
N ALA A 32 1.69 -18.56 -20.08
CA ALA A 32 0.88 -18.54 -21.30
C ALA A 32 -0.46 -17.80 -21.09
N GLU A 33 -1.12 -18.02 -19.94
CA GLU A 33 -2.35 -17.29 -19.58
C GLU A 33 -2.11 -15.79 -19.40
N LEU A 34 -0.95 -15.41 -18.88
CA LEU A 34 -0.64 -14.00 -18.60
C LEU A 34 -0.11 -13.25 -19.82
N GLN A 35 0.44 -13.92 -20.81
CA GLN A 35 1.18 -13.30 -21.91
C GLN A 35 0.35 -12.24 -22.63
N THR A 36 -0.84 -12.57 -23.08
CA THR A 36 -1.73 -11.63 -23.78
C THR A 36 -2.02 -10.37 -22.91
N THR A 37 -2.24 -10.57 -21.63
CA THR A 37 -2.51 -9.48 -20.70
C THR A 37 -1.28 -8.61 -20.45
N LEU A 38 -0.10 -9.22 -20.39
CA LEU A 38 1.17 -8.50 -20.23
C LEU A 38 1.54 -7.69 -21.47
N ASP A 39 1.28 -8.24 -22.65
CA ASP A 39 1.51 -7.54 -23.94
C ASP A 39 0.58 -6.33 -24.08
N GLU A 40 -0.70 -6.47 -23.72
CA GLU A 40 -1.64 -5.35 -23.67
C GLU A 40 -1.19 -4.29 -22.65
N LEU A 41 -0.75 -4.71 -21.47
CA LEU A 41 -0.28 -3.78 -20.44
C LEU A 41 1.00 -3.04 -20.89
N ALA A 42 1.90 -3.72 -21.58
CA ALA A 42 3.12 -3.12 -22.13
C ALA A 42 2.79 -2.06 -23.20
N SER A 43 1.74 -2.29 -24.00
CA SER A 43 1.29 -1.32 -25.01
C SER A 43 0.72 -0.03 -24.39
N LEU A 44 0.16 -0.12 -23.18
CA LEU A 44 -0.45 1.02 -22.48
C LEU A 44 0.55 1.75 -21.55
N VAL A 45 1.50 1.01 -21.00
CA VAL A 45 2.46 1.51 -19.99
C VAL A 45 3.86 1.07 -20.37
N PRO A 46 4.72 1.93 -20.91
CA PRO A 46 6.07 1.55 -21.36
C PRO A 46 6.92 0.86 -20.27
N GLN A 47 6.71 1.22 -18.99
CA GLN A 47 7.43 0.59 -17.89
C GLN A 47 7.04 -0.90 -17.68
N ALA A 48 5.90 -1.33 -18.22
CA ALA A 48 5.45 -2.72 -18.13
C ALA A 48 6.16 -3.64 -19.14
N GLU A 49 6.88 -3.09 -20.12
CA GLU A 49 7.66 -3.86 -21.10
C GLU A 49 8.68 -4.79 -20.43
N GLN A 50 9.34 -4.34 -19.36
CA GLN A 50 10.27 -5.16 -18.58
C GLN A 50 9.59 -6.37 -17.92
N VAL A 51 8.31 -6.23 -17.56
CA VAL A 51 7.50 -7.30 -16.96
C VAL A 51 6.97 -8.24 -18.04
N ALA A 52 6.61 -7.71 -19.20
CA ALA A 52 6.13 -8.46 -20.35
C ALA A 52 7.25 -9.25 -21.05
N SER A 53 8.49 -8.76 -21.03
CA SER A 53 9.63 -9.42 -21.69
C SER A 53 9.98 -10.81 -21.12
N ASN A 54 9.55 -11.13 -19.90
CA ASN A 54 9.79 -12.44 -19.29
C ASN A 54 8.54 -12.96 -18.54
N PRO A 55 7.51 -13.45 -19.26
CA PRO A 55 6.22 -13.86 -18.67
C PRO A 55 6.38 -14.96 -17.61
N LYS A 56 7.34 -15.88 -17.80
CA LYS A 56 7.62 -16.96 -16.85
C LYS A 56 8.13 -16.43 -15.50
N ARG A 57 9.08 -15.50 -15.51
CA ARG A 57 9.55 -14.84 -14.28
C ARG A 57 8.43 -14.03 -13.62
N THR A 58 7.63 -13.34 -14.42
CA THR A 58 6.48 -12.59 -13.92
C THR A 58 5.48 -13.51 -13.25
N ALA A 59 5.15 -14.66 -13.86
CA ALA A 59 4.28 -15.67 -13.24
C ALA A 59 4.85 -16.19 -11.91
N GLN A 60 6.16 -16.46 -11.86
CA GLN A 60 6.82 -16.88 -10.62
C GLN A 60 6.80 -15.81 -9.53
N VAL A 61 7.06 -14.55 -9.86
CA VAL A 61 6.99 -13.42 -8.91
C VAL A 61 5.56 -13.25 -8.38
N LEU A 62 4.57 -13.28 -9.25
CA LEU A 62 3.16 -13.20 -8.85
C LEU A 62 2.75 -14.37 -7.95
N GLY A 63 3.20 -15.60 -8.25
CA GLY A 63 3.01 -16.77 -7.41
C GLY A 63 3.67 -16.59 -6.02
N GLY A 64 4.91 -16.11 -5.99
CA GLY A 64 5.61 -15.78 -4.75
C GLY A 64 4.90 -14.72 -3.92
N VAL A 65 4.41 -13.66 -4.56
CA VAL A 65 3.60 -12.62 -3.89
C VAL A 65 2.30 -13.20 -3.34
N GLN A 66 1.60 -14.08 -4.09
CA GLN A 66 0.38 -14.74 -3.62
C GLN A 66 0.64 -15.59 -2.37
N VAL A 67 1.68 -16.41 -2.38
CA VAL A 67 2.05 -17.25 -1.23
C VAL A 67 2.45 -16.39 -0.03
N GLY A 68 3.35 -15.42 -0.23
CA GLY A 68 3.86 -14.57 0.84
C GLY A 68 2.78 -13.68 1.46
N ALA A 69 2.01 -12.98 0.62
CA ALA A 69 0.93 -12.12 1.09
C ALA A 69 -0.23 -12.94 1.67
N GLY A 70 -0.55 -14.11 1.08
CA GLY A 70 -1.54 -15.06 1.63
C GLY A 70 -1.16 -15.53 3.03
N ALA A 71 0.10 -15.90 3.24
CA ALA A 71 0.61 -16.29 4.56
C ALA A 71 0.58 -15.13 5.55
N MET A 72 1.00 -13.93 5.14
CA MET A 72 0.92 -12.73 5.99
C MET A 72 -0.52 -12.40 6.39
N LEU A 73 -1.48 -12.56 5.48
CA LEU A 73 -2.90 -12.36 5.74
C LEU A 73 -3.43 -13.40 6.73
N ALA A 74 -3.08 -14.68 6.53
CA ALA A 74 -3.50 -15.78 7.39
C ALA A 74 -2.99 -15.63 8.83
N ILE A 75 -1.71 -15.27 9.00
CA ILE A 75 -1.08 -15.04 10.31
C ILE A 75 -1.57 -13.71 10.93
N GLY A 76 -2.09 -12.79 10.11
CA GLY A 76 -2.54 -11.47 10.57
C GLY A 76 -1.40 -10.46 10.74
N LYS A 77 -0.22 -10.69 10.16
CA LYS A 77 0.87 -9.71 10.09
C LYS A 77 0.65 -8.77 8.91
N CYS A 78 0.58 -7.46 9.17
CA CYS A 78 0.34 -6.42 8.18
C CYS A 78 -0.85 -6.74 7.23
N PRO A 79 -2.03 -7.11 7.74
CA PRO A 79 -3.11 -7.71 6.94
C PRO A 79 -3.61 -6.79 5.82
N ARG A 80 -3.51 -5.48 5.99
CA ARG A 80 -3.91 -4.50 4.96
C ARG A 80 -2.96 -4.48 3.77
N LEU A 81 -1.65 -4.48 4.02
CA LEU A 81 -0.65 -4.52 2.94
C LEU A 81 -0.72 -5.85 2.21
N ALA A 82 -0.89 -6.96 2.95
CA ALA A 82 -1.10 -8.27 2.36
C ALA A 82 -2.36 -8.30 1.48
N ALA A 83 -3.50 -7.81 1.98
CA ALA A 83 -4.74 -7.76 1.22
C ALA A 83 -4.65 -6.82 0.00
N LEU A 84 -3.94 -5.69 0.08
CA LEU A 84 -3.68 -4.80 -1.07
C LEU A 84 -2.85 -5.51 -2.15
N ALA A 85 -1.77 -6.17 -1.77
CA ALA A 85 -0.93 -6.93 -2.71
C ALA A 85 -1.74 -8.05 -3.39
N LEU A 86 -2.51 -8.81 -2.61
CA LEU A 86 -3.40 -9.86 -3.13
C LEU A 86 -4.49 -9.30 -4.05
N CYS A 87 -5.05 -8.13 -3.73
CA CYS A 87 -6.03 -7.45 -4.57
C CYS A 87 -5.44 -7.10 -5.95
N GLY A 88 -4.22 -6.57 -5.99
CA GLY A 88 -3.52 -6.27 -7.24
C GLY A 88 -3.28 -7.52 -8.09
N VAL A 89 -2.74 -8.57 -7.49
CA VAL A 89 -2.50 -9.84 -8.19
C VAL A 89 -3.80 -10.49 -8.65
N HIS A 90 -4.85 -10.47 -7.81
CA HIS A 90 -6.14 -11.06 -8.15
C HIS A 90 -6.83 -10.31 -9.29
N LYS A 91 -6.75 -8.97 -9.33
CA LYS A 91 -7.27 -8.18 -10.47
C LYS A 91 -6.59 -8.56 -11.77
N LEU A 92 -5.26 -8.69 -11.77
CA LEU A 92 -4.51 -9.09 -12.96
C LEU A 92 -4.93 -10.49 -13.43
N ASN A 93 -5.03 -11.45 -12.51
CA ASN A 93 -5.46 -12.82 -12.82
C ASN A 93 -6.91 -12.86 -13.35
N SER A 94 -7.82 -12.14 -12.69
CA SER A 94 -9.23 -12.08 -13.11
C SER A 94 -9.38 -11.46 -14.50
N TYR A 95 -8.53 -10.49 -14.84
CA TYR A 95 -8.52 -9.91 -16.17
C TYR A 95 -7.98 -10.89 -17.20
N ALA A 96 -6.90 -11.61 -16.90
CA ALA A 96 -6.36 -12.66 -17.76
C ALA A 96 -7.39 -13.79 -18.01
N GLU A 97 -8.02 -14.32 -16.96
CA GLU A 97 -9.11 -15.31 -17.05
C GLU A 97 -10.26 -14.80 -17.93
N PHE A 98 -10.64 -13.55 -17.80
CA PHE A 98 -11.73 -12.96 -18.58
C PHE A 98 -11.37 -12.86 -20.06
N ARG A 99 -10.12 -12.52 -20.39
CA ARG A 99 -9.63 -12.37 -21.78
C ARG A 99 -9.43 -13.69 -22.49
N THR A 100 -9.06 -14.73 -21.76
CA THR A 100 -8.82 -16.07 -22.32
C THR A 100 -10.07 -16.95 -22.34
N ALA A 101 -11.17 -16.50 -21.68
CA ALA A 101 -12.40 -17.28 -21.64
C ALA A 101 -13.06 -17.38 -23.03
N SER A 102 -13.37 -18.60 -23.45
CA SER A 102 -14.23 -18.85 -24.62
C SER A 102 -15.66 -18.39 -24.33
N VAL A 103 -16.34 -17.87 -25.34
CA VAL A 103 -17.75 -17.43 -25.28
C VAL A 103 -18.54 -17.95 -26.50
N GLU A 104 -18.15 -19.12 -27.01
CA GLU A 104 -18.75 -19.68 -28.22
C GLU A 104 -20.09 -20.36 -27.92
N THR A 105 -20.25 -20.93 -26.73
CA THR A 105 -21.46 -21.65 -26.35
C THR A 105 -22.21 -20.95 -25.22
N LYS A 106 -23.49 -21.31 -25.02
CA LYS A 106 -24.27 -20.79 -23.86
C LYS A 106 -23.69 -21.25 -22.54
N GLU A 107 -23.11 -22.43 -22.50
CA GLU A 107 -22.41 -23.03 -21.36
C GLU A 107 -21.16 -22.21 -21.02
N ASP A 108 -20.38 -21.79 -22.02
CA ASP A 108 -19.21 -20.95 -21.83
C ASP A 108 -19.56 -19.59 -21.22
N VAL A 109 -20.63 -18.96 -21.74
CA VAL A 109 -21.13 -17.70 -21.18
C VAL A 109 -21.58 -17.84 -19.74
N ALA A 110 -22.25 -18.96 -19.40
CA ALA A 110 -22.67 -19.23 -18.01
C ALA A 110 -21.44 -19.48 -17.10
N ALA A 111 -20.42 -20.22 -17.56
CA ALA A 111 -19.18 -20.42 -16.86
C ALA A 111 -18.43 -19.11 -16.62
N GLN A 112 -18.32 -18.25 -17.66
CA GLN A 112 -17.68 -16.94 -17.55
C GLN A 112 -18.38 -16.05 -16.51
N ARG A 113 -19.73 -16.02 -16.50
CA ARG A 113 -20.50 -15.29 -15.48
C ARG A 113 -20.21 -15.78 -14.07
N THR A 114 -20.16 -17.10 -13.90
CA THR A 114 -19.84 -17.71 -12.60
C THR A 114 -18.43 -17.33 -12.15
N THR A 115 -17.47 -17.36 -13.04
CA THR A 115 -16.08 -16.93 -12.78
C THR A 115 -16.01 -15.44 -12.40
N LEU A 116 -16.73 -14.58 -13.11
CA LEU A 116 -16.80 -13.15 -12.78
C LEU A 116 -17.40 -12.92 -11.38
N LEU A 117 -18.50 -13.60 -11.04
CA LEU A 117 -19.13 -13.50 -9.72
C LEU A 117 -18.18 -13.99 -8.62
N LYS A 118 -17.49 -15.11 -8.84
CA LYS A 118 -16.45 -15.62 -7.94
C LYS A 118 -15.35 -14.58 -7.72
N ASN A 119 -14.82 -14.00 -8.78
CA ASN A 119 -13.72 -13.03 -8.73
C ASN A 119 -14.14 -11.73 -8.04
N VAL A 120 -15.35 -11.22 -8.30
CA VAL A 120 -15.91 -10.06 -7.60
C VAL A 120 -16.11 -10.35 -6.11
N SER A 121 -16.56 -11.54 -5.76
CA SER A 121 -16.73 -11.94 -4.35
C SER A 121 -15.40 -11.98 -3.60
N ILE A 122 -14.33 -12.49 -4.23
CA ILE A 122 -12.99 -12.50 -3.67
C ILE A 122 -12.46 -11.07 -3.49
N LEU A 123 -12.66 -10.20 -4.50
CA LEU A 123 -12.30 -8.77 -4.40
C LEU A 123 -13.05 -8.07 -3.27
N GLY A 124 -14.34 -8.39 -3.08
CA GLY A 124 -15.13 -7.91 -1.95
C GLY A 124 -14.53 -8.35 -0.60
N GLY A 125 -14.16 -9.61 -0.48
CA GLY A 125 -13.48 -10.15 0.71
C GLY A 125 -12.14 -9.49 0.99
N LEU A 126 -11.32 -9.25 -0.04
CA LEU A 126 -10.06 -8.51 0.07
C LEU A 126 -10.31 -7.04 0.44
N GLY A 127 -11.33 -6.40 -0.14
CA GLY A 127 -11.75 -5.04 0.19
C GLY A 127 -12.10 -4.91 1.68
N LEU A 128 -12.87 -5.85 2.22
CA LEU A 128 -13.17 -5.91 3.64
C LEU A 128 -11.90 -6.11 4.49
N ALA A 129 -10.96 -6.95 4.04
CA ALA A 129 -9.68 -7.15 4.74
C ALA A 129 -8.80 -5.89 4.72
N ILE A 130 -8.82 -5.10 3.64
CA ILE A 130 -8.15 -3.80 3.53
C ILE A 130 -8.78 -2.77 4.47
N ALA A 131 -10.12 -2.70 4.51
CA ALA A 131 -10.87 -1.79 5.36
C ALA A 131 -10.78 -2.16 6.85
N ASP A 132 -10.49 -3.44 7.16
CA ASP A 132 -10.47 -3.93 8.53
C ASP A 132 -9.34 -3.31 9.36
N LEU A 133 -9.73 -2.46 10.30
CA LEU A 133 -8.82 -1.80 11.25
C LEU A 133 -8.29 -2.74 12.34
N ALA A 134 -8.76 -3.99 12.40
CA ALA A 134 -8.42 -4.98 13.44
C ALA A 134 -8.60 -4.44 14.88
N GLY A 135 -9.57 -3.54 15.08
CA GLY A 135 -9.79 -2.87 16.36
C GLY A 135 -8.76 -1.78 16.70
N LYS A 136 -7.85 -1.48 15.79
CA LYS A 136 -6.93 -0.34 15.94
C LYS A 136 -7.61 0.94 15.44
N PRO A 137 -7.37 2.08 16.08
CA PRO A 137 -7.93 3.35 15.63
C PRO A 137 -7.54 3.67 14.18
N SER A 138 -8.44 4.34 13.44
CA SER A 138 -8.20 4.76 12.06
C SER A 138 -6.93 5.62 11.96
N LEU A 139 -6.34 5.69 10.76
CA LEU A 139 -5.18 6.56 10.52
C LEU A 139 -5.53 8.02 10.81
N GLY A 140 -6.76 8.46 10.47
CA GLY A 140 -7.25 9.79 10.79
C GLY A 140 -7.30 10.03 12.29
N TRP A 141 -7.85 9.11 13.09
CA TRP A 141 -7.86 9.20 14.54
C TRP A 141 -6.44 9.22 15.15
N ARG A 142 -5.52 8.43 14.57
CA ARG A 142 -4.11 8.41 15.00
C ARG A 142 -3.42 9.74 14.69
N ALA A 143 -3.64 10.31 13.50
CA ALA A 143 -3.11 11.62 13.13
C ALA A 143 -3.68 12.72 14.03
N GLU A 144 -4.99 12.72 14.28
CA GLU A 144 -5.63 13.66 15.18
C GLU A 144 -5.15 13.54 16.63
N ASN A 145 -5.01 12.31 17.15
CA ASN A 145 -4.45 12.11 18.47
C ASN A 145 -2.97 12.47 18.57
N LEU A 146 -2.20 12.25 17.49
CA LEU A 146 -0.79 12.66 17.46
C LEU A 146 -0.70 14.19 17.50
N SER A 147 -1.53 14.90 16.72
CA SER A 147 -1.57 16.36 16.74
C SER A 147 -2.03 16.91 18.11
N LYS A 148 -3.08 16.33 18.70
CA LYS A 148 -3.53 16.69 20.05
C LYS A 148 -2.45 16.44 21.13
N ARG A 149 -1.70 15.34 21.02
CA ARG A 149 -0.57 15.06 21.94
C ARG A 149 0.58 16.01 21.71
N ALA A 150 0.89 16.37 20.45
CA ALA A 150 1.91 17.36 20.14
C ALA A 150 1.54 18.75 20.67
N GLN A 151 0.28 19.18 20.49
CA GLN A 151 -0.23 20.42 21.05
C GLN A 151 -0.18 20.45 22.58
N LYS A 152 -0.61 19.36 23.25
CA LYS A 152 -0.54 19.25 24.72
C LYS A 152 0.90 19.25 25.25
N LYS A 153 1.83 18.61 24.53
CA LYS A 153 3.25 18.64 24.89
C LYS A 153 3.85 20.03 24.65
N GLY A 154 3.52 20.66 23.52
CA GLY A 154 3.94 22.02 23.21
C GLY A 154 3.43 23.03 24.23
N ALA A 155 2.15 22.95 24.63
CA ALA A 155 1.57 23.82 25.66
C ALA A 155 2.26 23.61 27.03
N LYS A 156 2.49 22.36 27.45
CA LYS A 156 3.22 22.07 28.70
C LYS A 156 4.70 22.50 28.66
N PHE A 157 5.33 22.43 27.49
CA PHE A 157 6.69 22.94 27.31
C PHE A 157 6.73 24.46 27.38
N GLY A 158 5.76 25.15 26.75
CA GLY A 158 5.60 26.59 26.84
C GLY A 158 5.34 27.07 28.27
N GLU A 159 4.46 26.38 29.01
CA GLU A 159 4.18 26.71 30.43
C GLU A 159 5.39 26.49 31.37
N LYS A 160 6.17 25.43 31.11
CA LYS A 160 7.44 25.20 31.86
C LYS A 160 8.49 26.26 31.51
N THR A 161 8.58 26.64 30.23
CA THR A 161 9.54 27.65 29.78
C THR A 161 9.18 29.04 30.28
N SER A 162 7.88 29.40 30.37
CA SER A 162 7.46 30.67 30.94
C SER A 162 7.72 30.75 32.46
N LYS A 163 7.45 29.66 33.21
CA LYS A 163 7.77 29.62 34.67
C LYS A 163 9.27 29.66 34.90
N TRP A 164 10.06 29.02 34.02
CA TRP A 164 11.53 29.08 34.13
C TRP A 164 12.09 30.45 33.73
N ALA A 165 11.41 31.17 32.83
CA ALA A 165 11.76 32.53 32.44
C ALA A 165 11.43 33.57 33.53
N GLU A 166 10.37 33.32 34.32
CA GLU A 166 10.03 34.15 35.49
C GLU A 166 11.03 33.98 36.64
N ASP A 167 11.61 32.76 36.80
CA ASP A 167 12.58 32.48 37.86
C ASP A 167 14.02 32.95 37.56
N LEU A 168 14.33 33.17 36.29
CA LEU A 168 15.67 33.52 35.81
C LEU A 168 15.73 35.01 35.41
N GLY A 169 15.72 35.96 36.18
CA GLY A 169 15.83 37.40 35.92
C GLY A 169 16.10 37.89 34.47
N ASP A 170 15.92 39.15 34.20
CA ASP A 170 15.85 39.78 32.87
C ASP A 170 16.97 39.37 31.84
N ASP A 171 18.17 39.05 32.30
CA ASP A 171 19.31 38.62 31.43
C ASP A 171 19.10 37.24 30.75
N ALA A 172 18.35 36.34 31.40
CA ALA A 172 18.07 35.03 30.81
C ALA A 172 16.89 35.06 29.82
N VAL A 173 15.98 36.01 29.98
CA VAL A 173 14.86 36.22 29.05
C VAL A 173 15.37 36.66 27.69
N ASP A 174 16.39 37.50 27.64
CA ASP A 174 16.96 38.00 26.38
C ASP A 174 17.77 36.89 25.68
N THR A 175 18.45 36.02 26.44
CA THR A 175 19.16 34.85 25.89
C THR A 175 18.15 33.82 25.33
N LEU A 176 17.02 33.60 25.99
CA LEU A 176 15.97 32.70 25.49
C LEU A 176 15.26 33.25 24.24
N LYS A 177 15.01 34.59 24.19
CA LYS A 177 14.47 35.23 22.96
C LYS A 177 15.44 35.14 21.78
N ALA A 178 16.74 35.30 22.03
CA ALA A 178 17.78 35.10 21.01
C ALA A 178 17.79 33.64 20.49
N PHE A 179 17.70 32.67 21.38
CA PHE A 179 17.65 31.24 21.03
C PHE A 179 16.36 30.88 20.26
N GLU A 180 15.21 31.43 20.66
CA GLU A 180 13.94 31.24 19.94
C GLU A 180 14.01 31.85 18.51
N LYS A 181 14.64 33.01 18.37
CA LYS A 181 14.84 33.67 17.09
C LYS A 181 15.76 32.88 16.16
N ASP A 182 16.83 32.30 16.70
CA ASP A 182 17.75 31.45 15.95
C ASP A 182 17.14 30.09 15.60
N ALA A 183 16.37 29.49 16.49
CA ALA A 183 15.61 28.27 16.20
C ALA A 183 14.56 28.47 15.10
N LYS A 184 13.82 29.58 15.14
CA LYS A 184 12.87 29.96 14.06
C LYS A 184 13.59 30.22 12.73
N LYS A 185 14.76 30.79 12.75
CA LYS A 185 15.56 31.08 11.54
C LYS A 185 16.12 29.79 10.92
N SER A 186 16.62 28.86 11.75
CA SER A 186 17.08 27.56 11.28
C SER A 186 15.94 26.69 10.75
N PHE A 187 14.76 26.73 11.38
CA PHE A 187 13.58 26.02 10.89
C PHE A 187 13.11 26.54 9.52
N ARG A 188 13.05 27.89 9.36
CA ARG A 188 12.73 28.49 8.05
C ARG A 188 13.74 28.18 6.97
N ARG A 189 15.04 28.09 7.31
CA ARG A 189 16.08 27.64 6.37
C ARG A 189 15.87 26.20 5.94
N ALA A 190 15.68 25.28 6.89
CA ALA A 190 15.40 23.87 6.61
C ALA A 190 14.14 23.69 5.75
N GLU A 191 13.07 24.45 6.02
CA GLU A 191 11.84 24.42 5.23
C GLU A 191 12.09 24.95 3.79
N SER A 192 12.88 26.01 3.63
CA SER A 192 13.19 26.56 2.32
C SER A 192 14.11 25.64 1.50
N GLU A 193 15.04 24.97 2.15
CA GLU A 193 15.91 23.95 1.52
C GLU A 193 15.12 22.71 1.10
N ALA A 194 14.20 22.24 1.95
CA ALA A 194 13.29 21.14 1.61
C ALA A 194 12.40 21.51 0.40
N LYS A 195 11.84 22.72 0.37
CA LYS A 195 11.04 23.19 -0.77
C LYS A 195 11.88 23.31 -2.06
N ARG A 196 13.14 23.74 -1.97
CA ARG A 196 14.06 23.81 -3.12
C ARG A 196 14.42 22.41 -3.61
N ALA A 197 14.71 21.47 -2.72
CA ALA A 197 15.00 20.08 -3.07
C ALA A 197 13.82 19.41 -3.79
N VAL A 198 12.60 19.60 -3.28
CA VAL A 198 11.38 19.11 -3.94
C VAL A 198 11.16 19.75 -5.31
N ALA A 199 11.36 21.06 -5.43
CA ALA A 199 11.25 21.76 -6.71
C ALA A 199 12.32 21.33 -7.73
N GLN A 200 13.52 20.99 -7.26
CA GLN A 200 14.60 20.47 -8.11
C GLN A 200 14.24 19.07 -8.64
N VAL A 201 13.81 18.18 -7.77
CA VAL A 201 13.34 16.84 -8.15
C VAL A 201 12.18 16.90 -9.15
N ALA A 202 11.23 17.84 -8.95
CA ALA A 202 10.12 18.04 -9.88
C ALA A 202 10.60 18.56 -11.26
N LYS A 203 11.59 19.45 -11.31
CA LYS A 203 12.20 19.92 -12.57
C LYS A 203 12.99 18.82 -13.28
N ASP A 204 13.70 18.00 -12.54
CA ASP A 204 14.49 16.91 -13.10
C ASP A 204 13.57 15.80 -13.63
N ALA A 205 12.43 15.55 -12.97
CA ALA A 205 11.40 14.64 -13.46
C ALA A 205 10.75 15.14 -14.77
N GLN A 206 10.57 16.45 -14.95
CA GLN A 206 10.04 17.01 -16.20
C GLN A 206 11.02 16.98 -17.38
N LYS A 207 12.33 16.87 -17.13
CA LYS A 207 13.35 16.76 -18.19
C LYS A 207 13.55 15.33 -18.71
N VAL A 208 13.00 14.33 -18.02
CA VAL A 208 13.11 12.90 -18.37
C VAL A 208 11.91 12.41 -19.18
N THR A 209 10.86 13.22 -19.33
CA THR A 209 9.74 12.94 -20.23
C THR A 209 10.02 13.60 -21.59
N PRO A 210 10.25 12.79 -22.66
CA PRO A 210 10.36 13.26 -24.04
C PRO A 210 9.04 13.77 -24.56
#